data_d7728c84fd4b81ab47e0d035964c78b0
#
_entry.id   d7728c84fd4b81ab47e0d035964c78b0
#
_cell.length_a   1.000
_cell.length_b   1.000
_cell.length_c   1.000
_cell.angle_alpha   90.00
_cell.angle_beta   90.00
_cell.angle_gamma   90.00
#
_symmetry.space_group_name_H-M   'P 1'
#
loop_
_entity.id
_entity.type
_entity.pdbx_description
1 polymer ?
#
loop_
_entity_poly.entity_id
_entity_poly.type
_entity_poly.pdbx_seq_one_letter_code
_entity_poly.pdbx_strand_id
1 'polypeptide(L)'
;MLELCLLGCGGMMPLPHRKLTSLMARYNGKSILIDCGEGTQVGIKEKGWSFKPIGVICFTHYHADHISGLPGLLLTLGNAQRTEPLLMIGPRGLERVVNALRVIAPDLPFPIEFRELKEKSETIEMDGYRLRAFRVNHNVICYGYTIEIGRAHV
;
A
#
# COMPACT_ATOMS: atom_id res chain seq x y z
N MET A 1 8.32 -5.74 17.19
CA MET A 1 7.94 -6.98 16.47
C MET A 1 7.32 -6.60 15.14
N LEU A 2 7.67 -7.28 14.06
CA LEU A 2 6.99 -7.14 12.76
C LEU A 2 5.80 -8.09 12.72
N GLU A 3 4.62 -7.57 12.41
CA GLU A 3 3.41 -8.36 12.23
C GLU A 3 2.94 -8.25 10.79
N LEU A 4 2.46 -9.32 10.22
CA LEU A 4 1.94 -9.39 8.86
C LEU A 4 0.49 -9.85 8.86
N CYS A 5 -0.32 -9.27 7.99
CA CYS A 5 -1.72 -9.65 7.80
C CYS A 5 -2.03 -9.68 6.30
N LEU A 6 -2.31 -10.88 5.78
CA LEU A 6 -2.79 -11.02 4.41
C LEU A 6 -4.27 -10.66 4.37
N LEU A 7 -4.59 -9.49 3.82
CA LEU A 7 -5.94 -8.94 3.75
C LEU A 7 -6.74 -9.52 2.59
N GLY A 8 -6.09 -9.80 1.49
CA GLY A 8 -6.70 -10.38 0.30
C GLY A 8 -5.67 -11.10 -0.57
N CYS A 9 -6.07 -12.18 -1.19
CA CYS A 9 -5.23 -13.03 -2.04
C CYS A 9 -5.92 -13.45 -3.34
N GLY A 10 -7.08 -12.84 -3.65
CA GLY A 10 -7.80 -13.10 -4.88
C GLY A 10 -7.17 -12.40 -6.08
N GLY A 11 -7.33 -12.97 -7.26
CA GLY A 11 -6.94 -12.36 -8.53
C GLY A 11 -8.15 -12.09 -9.40
N MET A 12 -8.05 -11.07 -10.26
CA MET A 12 -9.06 -10.60 -11.21
C MET A 12 -10.33 -10.07 -10.56
N MET A 13 -11.15 -10.92 -9.96
CA MET A 13 -12.45 -10.52 -9.39
C MET A 13 -12.54 -10.93 -7.93
N PRO A 14 -13.12 -10.06 -7.07
CA PRO A 14 -13.34 -10.41 -5.68
C PRO A 14 -14.41 -11.50 -5.57
N LEU A 15 -14.23 -12.38 -4.60
CA LEU A 15 -15.22 -13.37 -4.19
C LEU A 15 -15.76 -13.02 -2.79
N PRO A 16 -16.96 -13.49 -2.41
CA PRO A 16 -17.56 -13.13 -1.12
C PRO A 16 -16.65 -13.33 0.10
N HIS A 17 -15.79 -14.33 0.06
CA HIS A 17 -14.85 -14.64 1.16
C HIS A 17 -13.39 -14.51 0.77
N ARG A 18 -13.10 -13.91 -0.38
CA ARG A 18 -11.75 -13.71 -0.89
C ARG A 18 -11.61 -12.36 -1.57
N LYS A 19 -11.11 -11.39 -0.82
CA LYS A 19 -10.80 -10.05 -1.33
C LYS A 19 -9.59 -10.09 -2.25
N LEU A 20 -9.43 -9.05 -3.04
CA LEU A 20 -8.30 -8.93 -3.97
C LEU A 20 -7.00 -8.59 -3.23
N THR A 21 -5.90 -8.68 -3.94
CA THR A 21 -4.54 -8.67 -3.38
C THR A 21 -4.26 -7.46 -2.50
N SER A 22 -3.90 -7.73 -1.26
CA SER A 22 -3.40 -6.74 -0.32
C SER A 22 -2.74 -7.41 0.88
N LEU A 23 -1.57 -6.93 1.25
CA LEU A 23 -0.83 -7.34 2.44
C LEU A 23 -0.59 -6.13 3.32
N MET A 24 -0.87 -6.23 4.61
CA MET A 24 -0.56 -5.19 5.58
C MET A 24 0.54 -5.66 6.53
N ALA A 25 1.54 -4.83 6.72
CA ALA A 25 2.59 -5.02 7.70
C ALA A 25 2.49 -3.96 8.78
N ARG A 26 2.78 -4.33 10.02
CA ARG A 26 2.78 -3.42 11.16
C ARG A 26 4.10 -3.54 11.91
N TYR A 27 4.78 -2.42 12.11
CA TYR A 27 6.04 -2.32 12.82
C TYR A 27 6.14 -1.00 13.58
N ASN A 28 6.47 -1.06 14.88
CA ASN A 28 6.61 0.12 15.75
C ASN A 28 5.43 1.11 15.65
N GLY A 29 4.21 0.60 15.69
CA GLY A 29 2.99 1.42 15.64
C GLY A 29 2.68 2.04 14.28
N LYS A 30 3.47 1.74 13.25
CA LYS A 30 3.28 2.19 11.87
C LYS A 30 2.85 1.03 11.00
N SER A 31 1.99 1.31 10.01
CA SER A 31 1.50 0.31 9.08
C SER A 31 1.91 0.61 7.66
N ILE A 32 2.26 -0.44 6.94
CA ILE A 32 2.64 -0.44 5.53
C ILE A 32 1.63 -1.32 4.82
N LEU A 33 1.11 -0.83 3.71
CA LEU A 33 0.23 -1.61 2.84
C LEU A 33 0.98 -1.94 1.55
N ILE A 34 0.93 -3.19 1.12
CA ILE A 34 1.45 -3.62 -0.18
C ILE A 34 0.27 -4.08 -1.02
N ASP A 35 0.02 -3.36 -2.08
CA ASP A 35 -1.17 -3.42 -2.93
C ASP A 35 -2.47 -3.10 -2.18
N CYS A 36 -3.47 -2.67 -2.93
CA CYS A 36 -4.76 -2.24 -2.43
C CYS A 36 -5.86 -2.69 -3.38
N GLY A 37 -6.08 -4.00 -3.45
CA GLY A 37 -7.15 -4.59 -4.23
C GLY A 37 -8.53 -4.27 -3.66
N GLU A 38 -9.56 -4.55 -4.42
CA GLU A 38 -10.94 -4.33 -3.99
C GLU A 38 -11.25 -5.14 -2.73
N GLY A 39 -11.86 -4.47 -1.75
CA GLY A 39 -12.18 -5.06 -0.44
C GLY A 39 -11.11 -4.87 0.62
N THR A 40 -9.97 -4.23 0.33
CA THR A 40 -8.88 -4.01 1.28
C THR A 40 -9.37 -3.33 2.57
N GLN A 41 -10.15 -2.25 2.47
CA GLN A 41 -10.67 -1.55 3.65
C GLN A 41 -11.58 -2.43 4.51
N VAL A 42 -12.37 -3.29 3.90
CA VAL A 42 -13.20 -4.26 4.63
C VAL A 42 -12.32 -5.29 5.32
N GLY A 43 -11.29 -5.78 4.65
CA GLY A 43 -10.32 -6.72 5.22
C GLY A 43 -9.61 -6.17 6.45
N ILE A 44 -9.18 -4.91 6.41
CA ILE A 44 -8.54 -4.24 7.56
C ILE A 44 -9.52 -4.19 8.74
N LYS A 45 -10.77 -3.81 8.49
CA LYS A 45 -11.80 -3.72 9.53
C LYS A 45 -12.14 -5.10 10.13
N GLU A 46 -12.30 -6.11 9.29
CA GLU A 46 -12.56 -7.49 9.76
C GLU A 46 -11.43 -8.03 10.65
N LYS A 47 -10.18 -7.68 10.36
CA LYS A 47 -9.02 -8.07 11.15
C LYS A 47 -8.85 -7.24 12.42
N GLY A 48 -9.63 -6.18 12.60
CA GLY A 48 -9.52 -5.29 13.74
C GLY A 48 -8.27 -4.43 13.74
N TRP A 49 -7.61 -4.25 12.59
CA TRP A 49 -6.45 -3.37 12.46
C TRP A 49 -6.91 -1.94 12.19
N SER A 50 -6.08 -0.98 12.59
CA SER A 50 -6.40 0.44 12.47
C SER A 50 -5.98 1.01 11.13
N PHE A 51 -6.77 1.96 10.61
CA PHE A 51 -6.49 2.68 9.37
C PHE A 51 -5.48 3.81 9.55
N LYS A 52 -5.64 4.61 10.60
CA LYS A 52 -4.85 5.82 10.82
C LYS A 52 -3.34 5.62 10.78
N PRO A 53 -2.76 4.50 11.31
CA PRO A 53 -1.32 4.28 11.27
C PRO A 53 -0.75 3.97 9.87
N ILE A 54 -1.59 3.75 8.84
CA ILE A 54 -1.10 3.49 7.48
C ILE A 54 -0.43 4.75 6.96
N GLY A 55 0.90 4.71 6.87
CA GLY A 55 1.71 5.82 6.41
C GLY A 55 2.33 5.61 5.04
N VAL A 56 2.36 4.38 4.57
CA VAL A 56 2.98 3.99 3.29
C VAL A 56 2.11 2.98 2.59
N ILE A 57 1.89 3.17 1.29
CA ILE A 57 1.29 2.19 0.40
C ILE A 57 2.27 1.92 -0.74
N CYS A 58 2.67 0.67 -0.90
CA CYS A 58 3.53 0.21 -1.98
C CYS A 58 2.69 -0.53 -3.01
N PHE A 59 2.81 -0.16 -4.29
CA PHE A 59 2.15 -0.86 -5.38
C PHE A 59 3.17 -1.70 -6.15
N THR A 60 2.84 -2.96 -6.36
CA THR A 60 3.65 -3.85 -7.21
C THR A 60 3.50 -3.48 -8.67
N HIS A 61 2.28 -3.24 -9.11
CA HIS A 61 1.90 -2.79 -10.45
C HIS A 61 0.45 -2.28 -10.43
N TYR A 62 -0.09 -1.88 -11.59
CA TYR A 62 -1.39 -1.22 -11.67
C TYR A 62 -2.49 -2.04 -12.35
N HIS A 63 -2.41 -3.37 -12.33
CA HIS A 63 -3.57 -4.18 -12.66
C HIS A 63 -4.70 -3.92 -11.65
N ALA A 64 -5.93 -3.93 -12.11
CA ALA A 64 -7.09 -3.52 -11.30
C ALA A 64 -7.20 -4.27 -9.96
N ASP A 65 -6.90 -5.57 -9.96
CA ASP A 65 -6.96 -6.40 -8.76
C ASP A 65 -5.90 -6.06 -7.69
N HIS A 66 -4.97 -5.15 -7.99
CA HIS A 66 -3.95 -4.66 -7.07
C HIS A 66 -4.16 -3.22 -6.61
N ILE A 67 -5.10 -2.47 -7.21
CA ILE A 67 -5.28 -1.04 -6.93
C ILE A 67 -6.74 -0.57 -6.86
N SER A 68 -7.69 -1.39 -7.27
CA SER A 68 -9.11 -0.99 -7.37
C SER A 68 -9.75 -0.60 -6.02
N GLY A 69 -9.18 -1.01 -4.90
CA GLY A 69 -9.65 -0.61 -3.57
C GLY A 69 -9.15 0.74 -3.07
N LEU A 70 -8.26 1.39 -3.81
CA LEU A 70 -7.59 2.61 -3.34
C LEU A 70 -8.54 3.78 -3.08
N PRO A 71 -9.47 4.16 -3.97
CA PRO A 71 -10.35 5.31 -3.71
C PRO A 71 -11.15 5.17 -2.43
N GLY A 72 -11.74 4.00 -2.19
CA GLY A 72 -12.47 3.73 -0.95
C GLY A 72 -11.59 3.78 0.29
N LEU A 73 -10.38 3.24 0.22
CA LEU A 73 -9.43 3.31 1.32
C LEU A 73 -9.03 4.75 1.64
N LEU A 74 -8.77 5.58 0.64
CA LEU A 74 -8.42 6.99 0.85
C LEU A 74 -9.53 7.75 1.59
N LEU A 75 -10.78 7.54 1.21
CA LEU A 75 -11.93 8.12 1.91
C LEU A 75 -12.02 7.62 3.37
N THR A 76 -11.78 6.33 3.58
CA THR A 76 -11.77 5.74 4.93
C THR A 76 -10.65 6.33 5.79
N LEU A 77 -9.45 6.53 5.23
CA LEU A 77 -8.33 7.19 5.92
C LEU A 77 -8.69 8.63 6.31
N GLY A 78 -9.36 9.36 5.42
CA GLY A 78 -9.85 10.71 5.71
C GLY A 78 -10.87 10.71 6.85
N ASN A 79 -11.81 9.78 6.84
CA ASN A 79 -12.81 9.63 7.90
C ASN A 79 -12.19 9.19 9.24
N ALA A 80 -11.06 8.49 9.22
CA ALA A 80 -10.29 8.15 10.42
C ALA A 80 -9.45 9.33 10.96
N GLN A 81 -9.67 10.53 10.44
CA GLN A 81 -8.99 11.77 10.86
C GLN A 81 -7.48 11.74 10.66
N ARG A 82 -7.01 11.04 9.64
CA ARG A 82 -5.61 11.11 9.27
C ARG A 82 -5.31 12.48 8.66
N THR A 83 -4.28 13.16 9.17
CA THR A 83 -3.81 14.46 8.64
C THR A 83 -2.34 14.40 8.21
N GLU A 84 -1.60 13.39 8.63
CA GLU A 84 -0.20 13.19 8.25
C GLU A 84 -0.08 12.77 6.78
N PRO A 85 1.01 13.14 6.10
CA PRO A 85 1.25 12.73 4.73
C PRO A 85 1.19 11.22 4.53
N LEU A 86 0.61 10.80 3.41
CA LEU A 86 0.58 9.40 2.97
C LEU A 86 1.57 9.23 1.84
N LEU A 87 2.61 8.42 2.04
CA LEU A 87 3.59 8.10 1.02
C LEU A 87 3.09 6.94 0.16
N MET A 88 3.08 7.13 -1.15
CA MET A 88 2.83 6.05 -2.12
C MET A 88 4.11 5.77 -2.91
N ILE A 89 4.44 4.49 -3.04
CA ILE A 89 5.60 3.98 -3.76
C ILE A 89 5.11 3.02 -4.83
N GLY A 90 5.62 3.13 -6.03
CA GLY A 90 5.22 2.23 -7.11
C GLY A 90 5.97 2.47 -8.41
N PRO A 91 5.70 1.65 -9.43
CA PRO A 91 6.29 1.80 -10.74
C PRO A 91 6.00 3.17 -11.37
N ARG A 92 6.72 3.49 -12.41
CA ARG A 92 6.53 4.70 -13.22
C ARG A 92 5.05 4.87 -13.62
N GLY A 93 4.54 6.08 -13.51
CA GLY A 93 3.14 6.42 -13.78
C GLY A 93 2.24 6.40 -12.54
N LEU A 94 2.80 6.17 -11.36
CA LEU A 94 2.08 6.11 -10.08
C LEU A 94 1.21 7.33 -9.85
N GLU A 95 1.77 8.54 -9.93
CA GLU A 95 1.05 9.78 -9.68
C GLU A 95 -0.13 9.95 -10.63
N ARG A 96 0.08 9.66 -11.92
CA ARG A 96 -0.98 9.73 -12.93
C ARG A 96 -2.12 8.76 -12.63
N VAL A 97 -1.79 7.51 -12.30
CA VAL A 97 -2.80 6.47 -12.02
C VAL A 97 -3.58 6.81 -10.75
N VAL A 98 -2.89 7.17 -9.68
CA VAL A 98 -3.54 7.51 -8.40
C VAL A 98 -4.43 8.73 -8.54
N ASN A 99 -3.96 9.79 -9.21
CA ASN A 99 -4.77 11.00 -9.43
C ASN A 99 -5.99 10.73 -10.30
N ALA A 100 -5.92 9.83 -11.28
CA ALA A 100 -7.07 9.41 -12.06
C ALA A 100 -8.09 8.64 -11.22
N LEU A 101 -7.63 7.73 -10.37
CA LEU A 101 -8.51 6.94 -9.51
C LEU A 101 -9.19 7.80 -8.43
N ARG A 102 -8.49 8.79 -7.88
CA ARG A 102 -9.01 9.63 -6.80
C ARG A 102 -9.85 10.83 -7.25
N VAL A 103 -10.24 10.90 -8.49
CA VAL A 103 -11.18 11.92 -8.97
C VAL A 103 -12.45 11.96 -8.11
N ILE A 104 -12.90 10.82 -7.60
CA ILE A 104 -14.05 10.73 -6.69
C ILE A 104 -13.73 11.04 -5.22
N ALA A 105 -12.47 11.28 -4.89
CA ALA A 105 -11.99 11.62 -3.55
C ALA A 105 -10.98 12.79 -3.64
N PRO A 106 -11.40 13.95 -4.16
CA PRO A 106 -10.49 15.06 -4.44
C PRO A 106 -9.98 15.74 -3.18
N ASP A 107 -10.82 15.84 -2.16
CA ASP A 107 -10.56 16.59 -0.94
C ASP A 107 -10.24 15.64 0.21
N LEU A 108 -8.96 15.36 0.41
CA LEU A 108 -8.48 14.55 1.51
C LEU A 108 -7.82 15.45 2.56
N PRO A 109 -7.98 15.15 3.87
CA PRO A 109 -7.40 15.95 4.94
C PRO A 109 -5.89 15.74 5.12
N PHE A 110 -5.24 14.99 4.23
CA PHE A 110 -3.81 14.71 4.22
C PHE A 110 -3.24 14.83 2.81
N PRO A 111 -1.99 15.28 2.69
CA PRO A 111 -1.30 15.27 1.40
C PRO A 111 -0.85 13.85 1.02
N ILE A 112 -0.80 13.58 -0.28
CA ILE A 112 -0.22 12.35 -0.83
C ILE A 112 1.14 12.71 -1.43
N GLU A 113 2.17 11.99 -1.00
CA GLU A 113 3.51 12.07 -1.55
C GLU A 113 3.77 10.86 -2.45
N PHE A 114 4.39 11.08 -3.60
CA PHE A 114 4.65 10.04 -4.58
C PHE A 114 6.13 9.77 -4.72
N ARG A 115 6.49 8.50 -4.71
CA ARG A 115 7.81 8.03 -5.10
C ARG A 115 7.70 7.00 -6.20
N GLU A 116 8.00 7.42 -7.43
CA GLU A 116 8.04 6.53 -8.57
C GLU A 116 9.39 5.81 -8.67
N LEU A 117 9.34 4.49 -8.81
CA LEU A 117 10.51 3.63 -8.95
C LEU A 117 11.01 3.68 -10.40
N LYS A 118 12.33 3.81 -10.58
CA LYS A 118 12.99 3.96 -11.88
C LYS A 118 13.96 2.82 -12.16
N GLU A 119 14.68 2.38 -11.14
CA GLU A 119 15.77 1.41 -11.28
C GLU A 119 15.26 -0.04 -11.14
N LYS A 120 16.09 -0.99 -11.51
CA LYS A 120 15.79 -2.42 -11.32
C LYS A 120 15.72 -2.81 -9.85
N SER A 121 16.45 -2.12 -9.00
CA SER A 121 16.42 -2.27 -7.55
C SER A 121 16.63 -0.91 -6.91
N GLU A 122 15.80 -0.56 -5.94
CA GLU A 122 15.92 0.67 -5.15
C GLU A 122 15.72 0.36 -3.69
N THR A 123 16.50 1.04 -2.86
CA THR A 123 16.37 0.97 -1.41
C THR A 123 15.83 2.30 -0.89
N ILE A 124 14.82 2.25 -0.04
CA ILE A 124 14.17 3.42 0.53
C ILE A 124 14.31 3.32 2.04
N GLU A 125 15.05 4.27 2.62
CA GLU A 125 15.19 4.36 4.07
C GLU A 125 13.90 4.91 4.68
N MET A 126 13.37 4.18 5.66
CA MET A 126 12.19 4.54 6.41
C MET A 126 12.57 4.75 7.89
N ASP A 127 11.62 5.19 8.69
CA ASP A 127 11.85 5.37 10.13
C ASP A 127 11.85 4.01 10.86
N GLY A 128 13.05 3.52 11.15
CA GLY A 128 13.27 2.28 11.87
C GLY A 128 13.28 1.01 11.04
N TYR A 129 13.12 1.11 9.71
CA TYR A 129 13.19 -0.01 8.78
C TYR A 129 13.58 0.49 7.39
N ARG A 130 13.82 -0.45 6.50
CA ARG A 130 14.18 -0.19 5.11
C ARG A 130 13.25 -0.97 4.20
N LEU A 131 12.78 -0.31 3.14
CA LEU A 131 12.09 -0.95 2.02
C LEU A 131 13.06 -1.14 0.87
N ARG A 132 13.09 -2.33 0.29
CA ARG A 132 13.79 -2.56 -0.97
C ARG A 132 12.78 -3.01 -2.02
N ALA A 133 12.73 -2.28 -3.13
CA ALA A 133 11.94 -2.61 -4.29
C ALA A 133 12.85 -3.26 -5.36
N PHE A 134 12.39 -4.30 -6.02
CA PHE A 134 13.13 -4.99 -7.07
C PHE A 134 12.20 -5.43 -8.19
N ARG A 135 12.70 -5.32 -9.42
CA ARG A 135 11.93 -5.71 -10.62
C ARG A 135 11.68 -7.22 -10.62
N VAL A 136 10.46 -7.59 -10.94
CA VAL A 136 10.05 -8.98 -11.15
C VAL A 136 9.49 -9.17 -12.55
N ASN A 137 9.46 -10.40 -13.04
CA ASN A 137 8.94 -10.71 -14.36
C ASN A 137 7.41 -10.71 -14.36
N HIS A 138 6.84 -9.88 -15.23
CA HIS A 138 5.40 -9.80 -15.46
C HIS A 138 5.17 -9.17 -16.84
N ASN A 139 3.92 -9.16 -17.35
CA ASN A 139 3.60 -8.55 -18.65
C ASN A 139 3.54 -7.01 -18.62
N VAL A 140 3.62 -6.42 -17.43
CA VAL A 140 3.78 -4.97 -17.20
C VAL A 140 4.94 -4.74 -16.22
N ILE A 141 5.39 -3.48 -16.10
CA ILE A 141 6.40 -3.13 -15.09
C ILE A 141 5.87 -3.49 -13.71
N CYS A 142 6.59 -4.37 -13.01
CA CYS A 142 6.18 -4.92 -11.73
C CYS A 142 7.37 -5.00 -10.77
N TYR A 143 7.11 -4.67 -9.49
CA TYR A 143 8.11 -4.73 -8.44
C TYR A 143 7.65 -5.66 -7.31
N GLY A 144 8.61 -6.40 -6.75
CA GLY A 144 8.47 -6.99 -5.43
C GLY A 144 9.06 -6.05 -4.37
N TYR A 145 8.70 -6.29 -3.11
CA TYR A 145 9.18 -5.49 -1.98
C TYR A 145 9.71 -6.39 -0.87
N THR A 146 10.79 -5.94 -0.21
CA THR A 146 11.23 -6.50 1.07
C THR A 146 11.15 -5.44 2.14
N ILE A 147 10.79 -5.85 3.35
CA ILE A 147 10.86 -5.04 4.56
C ILE A 147 12.06 -5.53 5.35
N GLU A 148 13.07 -4.69 5.50
CA GLU A 148 14.31 -5.03 6.19
C GLU A 148 14.36 -4.26 7.52
N ILE A 149 14.44 -5.01 8.61
CA ILE A 149 14.54 -4.47 9.96
C ILE A 149 15.97 -4.70 10.43
N GLY A 150 16.65 -3.62 10.85
CA GLY A 150 18.00 -3.70 11.40
C GLY A 150 18.05 -4.58 12.64
N ARG A 151 19.20 -5.23 12.88
CA ARG A 151 19.42 -5.94 14.14
C ARG A 151 19.36 -4.95 15.29
N ALA A 152 18.59 -5.29 16.33
CA ALA A 152 18.73 -4.59 17.58
C ALA A 152 20.18 -4.72 18.04
N HIS A 153 20.86 -3.59 18.24
CA HIS A 153 22.14 -3.61 18.92
C HIS A 153 21.86 -3.97 20.38
N VAL A 154 22.31 -5.14 20.74
CA VAL A 154 22.28 -5.59 22.13
C VAL A 154 23.44 -4.94 22.87
#